data_3d91f0f3230fd96a287ff59ba48e26c1
#
_entry.id   3d91f0f3230fd96a287ff59ba48e26c1
#
_cell.length_a   1.000
_cell.length_b   1.000
_cell.length_c   1.000
_cell.angle_alpha   90.00
_cell.angle_beta   90.00
_cell.angle_gamma   90.00
#
_symmetry.space_group_name_H-M   'P 1'
#
loop_
_entity.id
_entity.type
_entity.pdbx_description
1 polymer ?
#
loop_
_entity_poly.entity_id
_entity_poly.type
_entity_poly.pdbx_seq_one_letter_code
_entity_poly.pdbx_strand_id
1 'polypeptide(L)'
;MNTSSSSAPDNFDQAELDKFGALANRWWDEQGPQKALHALNPVRLGYVRQRTTLAGAQVLDVGCGGGLLSEALAKEGAVVTAIDLAPELIKVAKLH
;
A
#
# COMPACT_ATOMS: atom_id res chain seq x y z
N MET A 1 -4.73 6.88 -1.76
CA MET A 1 -3.73 6.44 -2.72
C MET A 1 -4.31 6.51 -4.12
N ASN A 2 -3.67 7.23 -4.99
CA ASN A 2 -4.19 7.45 -6.33
C ASN A 2 -3.48 6.53 -7.32
N THR A 3 -4.16 5.49 -7.75
CA THR A 3 -3.66 4.63 -8.81
C THR A 3 -4.63 4.75 -9.96
N SER A 4 -4.15 5.12 -11.14
CA SER A 4 -5.00 5.05 -12.30
C SER A 4 -5.25 3.59 -12.61
N SER A 5 -6.43 3.12 -12.39
CA SER A 5 -6.83 1.81 -12.84
C SER A 5 -7.54 1.98 -14.16
N SER A 6 -7.17 1.13 -15.10
CA SER A 6 -8.00 1.00 -16.28
C SER A 6 -9.39 0.60 -15.86
N SER A 7 -10.33 1.13 -16.53
CA SER A 7 -11.71 0.89 -16.28
C SER A 7 -12.21 -0.37 -16.96
N ALA A 8 -11.89 -1.52 -16.49
CA ALA A 8 -12.62 -2.71 -16.87
C ALA A 8 -13.21 -3.34 -15.62
N PRO A 9 -14.00 -2.58 -14.86
CA PRO A 9 -14.41 -3.03 -13.56
C PRO A 9 -15.48 -4.10 -13.59
N ASP A 10 -16.14 -4.27 -14.73
CA ASP A 10 -17.39 -5.01 -14.74
C ASP A 10 -17.22 -6.51 -14.86
N ASN A 11 -15.97 -6.97 -15.03
CA ASN A 11 -15.67 -8.38 -15.31
C ASN A 11 -14.94 -9.09 -14.19
N PHE A 12 -14.92 -8.51 -13.00
CA PHE A 12 -14.41 -9.22 -11.86
C PHE A 12 -15.44 -10.23 -11.41
N ASP A 13 -15.17 -11.52 -11.58
CA ASP A 13 -15.99 -12.51 -10.93
C ASP A 13 -15.70 -12.52 -9.42
N GLN A 14 -16.60 -13.10 -8.67
CA GLN A 14 -16.49 -13.14 -7.21
C GLN A 14 -15.25 -13.91 -6.75
N ALA A 15 -14.88 -14.98 -7.49
CA ALA A 15 -13.71 -15.78 -7.15
C ALA A 15 -12.42 -14.96 -7.23
N GLU A 16 -12.31 -14.08 -8.23
CA GLU A 16 -11.14 -13.23 -8.37
C GLU A 16 -11.08 -12.18 -7.25
N LEU A 17 -12.22 -11.57 -6.92
CA LEU A 17 -12.30 -10.64 -5.79
C LEU A 17 -11.93 -11.32 -4.48
N ASP A 18 -12.41 -12.53 -4.25
CA ASP A 18 -12.09 -13.31 -3.05
C ASP A 18 -10.59 -13.62 -2.98
N LYS A 19 -9.99 -13.94 -4.10
CA LYS A 19 -8.54 -14.21 -4.20
C LYS A 19 -7.74 -12.99 -3.78
N PHE A 20 -8.07 -11.81 -4.31
CA PHE A 20 -7.37 -10.58 -3.95
C PHE A 20 -7.64 -10.17 -2.51
N GLY A 21 -8.85 -10.37 -2.02
CA GLY A 21 -9.19 -10.13 -0.62
C GLY A 21 -8.37 -11.00 0.32
N ALA A 22 -8.24 -12.30 0.01
CA ALA A 22 -7.42 -13.22 0.79
C ALA A 22 -5.95 -12.82 0.76
N LEU A 23 -5.43 -12.40 -0.40
CA LEU A 23 -4.06 -11.94 -0.53
C LEU A 23 -3.84 -10.65 0.30
N ALA A 24 -4.78 -9.72 0.27
CA ALA A 24 -4.70 -8.50 1.05
C ALA A 24 -4.69 -8.79 2.55
N ASN A 25 -5.54 -9.70 3.01
CA ASN A 25 -5.57 -10.09 4.42
C ASN A 25 -4.26 -10.71 4.86
N ARG A 26 -3.63 -11.53 4.04
CA ARG A 26 -2.33 -12.13 4.34
C ARG A 26 -1.22 -11.08 4.35
N TRP A 27 -1.25 -10.15 3.40
CA TRP A 27 -0.26 -9.08 3.32
C TRP A 27 -0.30 -8.19 4.56
N TRP A 28 -1.51 -7.82 4.99
CA TRP A 28 -1.72 -6.90 6.10
C TRP A 28 -1.74 -7.58 7.47
N ASP A 29 -1.65 -8.90 7.52
CA ASP A 29 -1.50 -9.65 8.77
C ASP A 29 -0.09 -9.45 9.32
N GLU A 30 0.01 -8.80 10.47
CA GLU A 30 1.30 -8.51 11.12
C GLU A 30 2.07 -9.76 11.51
N GLN A 31 1.40 -10.90 11.65
CA GLN A 31 2.02 -12.19 11.95
C GLN A 31 2.08 -13.10 10.72
N GLY A 32 1.69 -12.60 9.57
CA GLY A 32 1.66 -13.37 8.34
C GLY A 32 2.99 -13.33 7.57
N PRO A 33 2.94 -13.64 6.25
CA PRO A 33 4.14 -13.74 5.43
C PRO A 33 4.97 -12.45 5.35
N GLN A 34 4.35 -11.29 5.58
CA GLN A 34 5.03 -9.99 5.51
C GLN A 34 5.40 -9.42 6.89
N LYS A 35 5.53 -10.30 7.88
CA LYS A 35 5.86 -9.90 9.25
C LYS A 35 7.08 -8.99 9.33
N ALA A 36 8.14 -9.31 8.58
CA ALA A 36 9.37 -8.53 8.58
C ALA A 36 9.14 -7.10 8.06
N LEU A 37 8.29 -6.93 7.04
CA LEU A 37 7.95 -5.61 6.51
C LEU A 37 7.14 -4.80 7.52
N HIS A 38 6.20 -5.43 8.21
CA HIS A 38 5.43 -4.76 9.26
C HIS A 38 6.34 -4.29 10.40
N ALA A 39 7.30 -5.12 10.81
CA ALA A 39 8.25 -4.75 11.86
C ALA A 39 9.15 -3.59 11.43
N LEU A 40 9.53 -3.55 10.13
CA LEU A 40 10.40 -2.51 9.59
C LEU A 40 9.67 -1.18 9.36
N ASN A 41 8.37 -1.23 9.13
CA ASN A 41 7.60 -0.04 8.70
C ASN A 41 7.71 1.15 9.66
N PRO A 42 7.58 1.00 10.99
CA PRO A 42 7.76 2.12 11.91
C PRO A 42 9.14 2.75 11.84
N VAL A 43 10.18 1.94 11.60
CA VAL A 43 11.55 2.43 11.46
C VAL A 43 11.69 3.27 10.20
N ARG A 44 11.12 2.81 9.08
CA ARG A 44 11.12 3.55 7.81
C ARG A 44 10.36 4.86 7.95
N LEU A 45 9.18 4.83 8.56
CA LEU A 45 8.37 6.02 8.79
C LEU A 45 9.13 7.02 9.67
N GLY A 46 9.75 6.56 10.74
CA GLY A 46 10.54 7.40 11.64
C GLY A 46 11.70 8.07 10.92
N TYR A 47 12.38 7.35 10.06
CA TYR A 47 13.47 7.88 9.24
C TYR A 47 13.00 9.04 8.36
N VAL A 48 11.88 8.86 7.68
CA VAL A 48 11.30 9.90 6.80
C VAL A 48 10.82 11.09 7.63
N ARG A 49 10.12 10.81 8.73
CA ARG A 49 9.57 11.84 9.62
C ARG A 49 10.65 12.78 10.17
N GLN A 50 11.84 12.26 10.44
CA GLN A 50 12.96 13.05 10.95
C GLN A 50 13.56 13.97 9.90
N ARG A 51 13.34 13.72 8.61
CA ARG A 51 13.98 14.42 7.50
C ARG A 51 13.06 15.34 6.73
N THR A 52 11.76 15.22 6.94
CA THR A 52 10.80 16.06 6.22
C THR A 52 9.53 16.20 7.03
N THR A 53 8.81 17.29 6.79
CA THR A 53 7.46 17.48 7.33
C THR A 53 6.49 16.75 6.42
N LEU A 54 5.77 15.77 6.97
CA LEU A 54 4.87 14.94 6.18
C LEU A 54 3.49 15.57 5.95
N ALA A 55 3.01 16.37 6.91
CA ALA A 55 1.69 17.00 6.75
C ALA A 55 1.66 17.88 5.51
N GLY A 56 0.78 17.56 4.56
CA GLY A 56 0.65 18.29 3.30
C GLY A 56 1.73 17.97 2.26
N ALA A 57 2.70 17.13 2.57
CA ALA A 57 3.76 16.78 1.63
C ALA A 57 3.22 15.92 0.49
N GLN A 58 3.72 16.15 -0.72
CA GLN A 58 3.47 15.26 -1.85
C GLN A 58 4.56 14.22 -1.91
N VAL A 59 4.19 12.95 -1.87
CA VAL A 59 5.13 11.83 -1.78
C VAL A 59 4.88 10.84 -2.91
N LEU A 60 5.94 10.41 -3.55
CA LEU A 60 5.92 9.32 -4.51
C LEU A 60 6.58 8.10 -3.86
N ASP A 61 5.81 7.03 -3.68
CA ASP A 61 6.30 5.76 -3.17
C ASP A 61 6.52 4.79 -4.32
N VAL A 62 7.78 4.60 -4.70
CA VAL A 62 8.16 3.73 -5.80
C VAL A 62 8.41 2.32 -5.26
N GLY A 63 7.74 1.33 -5.85
CA GLY A 63 7.81 -0.04 -5.34
C GLY A 63 7.01 -0.19 -4.06
N CYS A 64 5.79 0.35 -4.03
CA CYS A 64 4.98 0.42 -2.80
C CYS A 64 4.54 -0.94 -2.27
N GLY A 65 4.56 -1.98 -3.10
CA GLY A 65 4.05 -3.29 -2.71
C GLY A 65 2.58 -3.22 -2.30
N GLY A 66 2.23 -3.85 -1.20
CA GLY A 66 0.87 -3.84 -0.64
C GLY A 66 0.48 -2.55 0.07
N GLY A 67 1.35 -1.54 0.10
CA GLY A 67 1.01 -0.21 0.56
C GLY A 67 1.30 0.10 2.03
N LEU A 68 2.13 -0.69 2.71
CA LEU A 68 2.40 -0.50 4.14
C LEU A 68 2.97 0.88 4.45
N LEU A 69 4.01 1.29 3.74
CA LEU A 69 4.63 2.60 3.96
C LEU A 69 3.73 3.72 3.42
N SER A 70 3.13 3.54 2.25
CA SER A 70 2.23 4.53 1.67
C SER A 70 1.09 4.87 2.61
N GLU A 71 0.46 3.88 3.22
CA GLU A 71 -0.63 4.12 4.19
C GLU A 71 -0.12 4.86 5.43
N ALA A 72 1.04 4.46 5.95
CA ALA A 72 1.62 5.12 7.12
C ALA A 72 1.92 6.60 6.83
N LEU A 73 2.46 6.91 5.65
CA LEU A 73 2.72 8.28 5.23
C LEU A 73 1.43 9.08 5.07
N ALA A 74 0.39 8.48 4.50
CA ALA A 74 -0.90 9.13 4.34
C ALA A 74 -1.55 9.45 5.68
N LYS A 75 -1.42 8.57 6.67
CA LYS A 75 -1.91 8.82 8.03
C LYS A 75 -1.20 9.99 8.70
N GLU A 76 0.01 10.31 8.28
CA GLU A 76 0.74 11.49 8.76
C GLU A 76 0.35 12.77 8.01
N GLY A 77 -0.61 12.69 7.11
CA GLY A 77 -1.10 13.85 6.36
C GLY A 77 -0.44 14.07 5.01
N ALA A 78 0.40 13.16 4.54
CA ALA A 78 1.01 13.28 3.22
C ALA A 78 0.01 12.89 2.12
N VAL A 79 0.17 13.52 0.96
CA VAL A 79 -0.55 13.13 -0.27
C VAL A 79 0.36 12.16 -1.01
N VAL A 80 0.00 10.88 -1.00
CA VAL A 80 0.88 9.82 -1.51
C VAL A 80 0.41 9.32 -2.86
N THR A 81 1.32 9.28 -3.81
CA THR A 81 1.17 8.54 -5.06
C THR A 81 2.05 7.30 -4.96
N ALA A 82 1.46 6.15 -5.13
CA ALA A 82 2.18 4.88 -4.99
C ALA A 82 2.20 4.14 -6.33
N ILE A 83 3.35 3.61 -6.69
CA ILE A 83 3.52 2.83 -7.92
C ILE A 83 4.26 1.54 -7.62
N ASP A 84 3.93 0.49 -8.38
CA ASP A 84 4.61 -0.79 -8.31
C ASP A 84 4.50 -1.50 -9.65
N LEU A 85 5.53 -2.27 -10.00
CA LEU A 85 5.53 -3.04 -11.24
C LEU A 85 4.66 -4.30 -11.16
N ALA A 86 4.24 -4.69 -9.97
CA ALA A 86 3.38 -5.84 -9.77
C ALA A 86 1.92 -5.38 -9.63
N PRO A 87 1.08 -5.54 -10.67
CA PRO A 87 -0.31 -5.08 -10.62
C PRO A 87 -1.12 -5.72 -9.49
N GLU A 88 -0.85 -6.97 -9.15
CA GLU A 88 -1.54 -7.65 -8.07
C GLU A 88 -1.26 -7.01 -6.71
N LEU A 89 -0.07 -6.45 -6.49
CA LEU A 89 0.24 -5.75 -5.25
C LEU A 89 -0.47 -4.40 -5.16
N ILE A 90 -0.61 -3.71 -6.28
CA ILE A 90 -1.41 -2.49 -6.35
C ILE A 90 -2.87 -2.79 -5.97
N LYS A 91 -3.42 -3.91 -6.44
CA LYS A 91 -4.76 -4.33 -6.07
C LYS A 91 -4.87 -4.61 -4.57
N VAL A 92 -3.85 -5.23 -3.97
CA VAL A 92 -3.79 -5.44 -2.52
C VAL A 92 -3.83 -4.10 -1.79
N ALA A 93 -3.03 -3.14 -2.22
CA ALA A 93 -2.98 -1.82 -1.62
C ALA A 93 -4.33 -1.10 -1.70
N LYS A 94 -5.03 -1.23 -2.82
CA LYS A 94 -6.35 -0.61 -2.99
C LYS A 94 -7.42 -1.23 -2.11
N LEU A 95 -7.34 -2.53 -1.85
CA LEU A 95 -8.32 -3.22 -1.02
C LEU A 95 -8.19 -2.90 0.46
N HIS A 96 -7.06 -2.40 0.88
CA HIS A 96 -6.85 -1.98 2.26
C HIS A 96 -7.18 -0.51 2.44
#